data_a0d07aaecc6364b70dac3299648791ca
#
_entry.id   a0d07aaecc6364b70dac3299648791ca
#
_cell.length_a   1.000
_cell.length_b   1.000
_cell.length_c   1.000
_cell.angle_alpha   90.00
_cell.angle_beta   90.00
_cell.angle_gamma   90.00
#
_symmetry.space_group_name_H-M   'P 1'
#
loop_
_entity.id
_entity.type
_entity.pdbx_description
1 polymer ?
#
loop_
_entity_poly.entity_id
_entity_poly.type
_entity_poly.pdbx_seq_one_letter_code
_entity_poly.pdbx_strand_id
1 'polypeptide(L)'
;MFLHKSTIVALLSMCAVTFAQRTTEPDLAPSEKEIKSFEKAKVSLAEAIAVAAKKHKNAKVVDVSFDSQGGQLAYKVKTYQDNSVWEGAVDAWTGQIIGDGTTTPVSKLDDEDKLELAGLQKASIDLATATARAEEKGSGKAISAGLEETNGRIVYEVTIVSRGATTKFVIDPTSGLIK
;
A
#
# COMPACT_ATOMS: atom_id res chain seq x y z
N MET A 1 -16.36 -53.92 44.39
CA MET A 1 -15.52 -54.22 43.21
C MET A 1 -16.06 -53.40 42.06
N PHE A 2 -15.64 -52.14 41.94
CA PHE A 2 -16.18 -51.15 40.98
C PHE A 2 -15.14 -50.90 39.91
N LEU A 3 -15.45 -51.22 38.64
CA LEU A 3 -14.68 -50.91 37.45
C LEU A 3 -14.87 -49.43 37.11
N HIS A 4 -13.79 -48.64 37.12
CA HIS A 4 -13.76 -47.33 36.53
C HIS A 4 -13.38 -47.45 35.05
N LYS A 5 -14.31 -47.07 34.18
CA LYS A 5 -14.06 -46.87 32.76
C LYS A 5 -13.50 -45.46 32.57
N SER A 6 -12.22 -45.34 32.26
CA SER A 6 -11.60 -44.07 31.83
C SER A 6 -11.97 -43.81 30.38
N THR A 7 -12.78 -42.81 30.17
CA THR A 7 -13.07 -42.27 28.82
C THR A 7 -11.98 -41.26 28.47
N ILE A 8 -11.14 -41.61 27.51
CA ILE A 8 -10.16 -40.69 26.93
C ILE A 8 -10.90 -39.80 25.92
N VAL A 9 -11.09 -38.54 26.27
CA VAL A 9 -11.55 -37.51 25.36
C VAL A 9 -10.34 -37.02 24.58
N ALA A 10 -10.24 -37.41 23.32
CA ALA A 10 -9.27 -36.85 22.40
C ALA A 10 -9.72 -35.42 21.99
N LEU A 11 -9.06 -34.39 22.51
CA LEU A 11 -9.18 -33.04 21.98
C LEU A 11 -8.49 -32.99 20.61
N LEU A 12 -9.26 -33.01 19.54
CA LEU A 12 -8.80 -32.55 18.24
C LEU A 12 -8.66 -31.03 18.32
N SER A 13 -7.44 -30.55 18.45
CA SER A 13 -7.10 -29.13 18.22
C SER A 13 -7.22 -28.87 16.72
N MET A 14 -8.38 -28.37 16.29
CA MET A 14 -8.50 -27.75 14.97
C MET A 14 -7.76 -26.42 15.03
N CYS A 15 -6.54 -26.40 14.48
CA CYS A 15 -5.90 -25.17 14.05
C CYS A 15 -6.77 -24.55 12.94
N ALA A 16 -7.67 -23.68 13.32
CA ALA A 16 -8.33 -22.79 12.37
C ALA A 16 -7.25 -21.82 11.86
N VAL A 17 -6.76 -22.09 10.66
CA VAL A 17 -6.04 -21.08 9.88
C VAL A 17 -7.09 -20.03 9.55
N THR A 18 -7.17 -19.01 10.38
CA THR A 18 -7.91 -17.78 10.04
C THR A 18 -7.19 -17.14 8.87
N PHE A 19 -7.71 -17.37 7.68
CA PHE A 19 -7.46 -16.53 6.53
C PHE A 19 -7.92 -15.13 6.98
N ALA A 20 -6.97 -14.24 7.20
CA ALA A 20 -7.27 -12.84 7.42
C ALA A 20 -7.92 -12.34 6.12
N GLN A 21 -9.24 -12.27 6.12
CA GLN A 21 -9.96 -11.48 5.14
C GLN A 21 -9.48 -10.06 5.32
N ARG A 22 -8.80 -9.54 4.30
CA ARG A 22 -8.54 -8.11 4.19
C ARG A 22 -9.91 -7.45 4.17
N THR A 23 -10.34 -6.94 5.29
CA THR A 23 -11.45 -6.00 5.30
C THR A 23 -10.94 -4.81 4.49
N THR A 24 -11.60 -4.51 3.37
CA THR A 24 -11.53 -3.21 2.74
C THR A 24 -11.91 -2.20 3.82
N GLU A 25 -10.90 -1.67 4.52
CA GLU A 25 -11.14 -0.53 5.37
C GLU A 25 -11.59 0.60 4.44
N PRO A 26 -12.71 1.26 4.75
CA PRO A 26 -13.09 2.44 3.98
C PRO A 26 -11.89 3.38 4.00
N ASP A 27 -11.57 3.95 2.85
CA ASP A 27 -10.49 4.91 2.64
C ASP A 27 -10.68 6.11 3.58
N LEU A 28 -10.26 5.91 4.83
CA LEU A 28 -10.36 6.90 5.90
C LEU A 28 -9.19 7.87 5.71
N ALA A 29 -9.53 9.14 5.55
CA ALA A 29 -8.53 10.20 5.54
C ALA A 29 -7.55 10.04 6.72
N PRO A 30 -6.24 10.30 6.51
CA PRO A 30 -5.24 10.19 7.56
C PRO A 30 -5.64 10.94 8.83
N SER A 31 -5.48 10.31 9.98
CA SER A 31 -5.79 10.92 11.26
C SER A 31 -4.82 12.08 11.56
N GLU A 32 -5.24 13.04 12.39
CA GLU A 32 -4.34 14.13 12.84
C GLU A 32 -3.03 13.60 13.46
N LYS A 33 -3.10 12.46 14.17
CA LYS A 33 -1.93 11.82 14.76
C LYS A 33 -0.97 11.32 13.68
N GLU A 34 -1.51 10.74 12.64
CA GLU A 34 -0.75 10.23 11.50
C GLU A 34 -0.11 11.36 10.71
N ILE A 35 -0.84 12.44 10.43
CA ILE A 35 -0.29 13.65 9.80
C ILE A 35 0.87 14.22 10.62
N LYS A 36 0.72 14.37 11.94
CA LYS A 36 1.80 14.81 12.83
C LYS A 36 3.01 13.87 12.86
N SER A 37 2.78 12.58 12.64
CA SER A 37 3.86 11.60 12.53
C SER A 37 4.54 11.69 11.17
N PHE A 38 3.77 11.86 10.10
CA PHE A 38 4.27 12.06 8.74
C PHE A 38 5.16 13.31 8.62
N GLU A 39 4.79 14.42 9.27
CA GLU A 39 5.61 15.66 9.29
C GLU A 39 7.01 15.45 9.88
N LYS A 40 7.24 14.37 10.63
CA LYS A 40 8.56 14.01 11.17
C LYS A 40 9.38 13.15 10.20
N ALA A 41 8.77 12.59 9.16
CA ALA A 41 9.47 11.79 8.18
C ALA A 41 10.58 12.62 7.51
N LYS A 42 11.76 12.02 7.32
CA LYS A 42 12.88 12.61 6.60
C LYS A 42 12.92 12.20 5.15
N VAL A 43 12.37 11.04 4.87
CA VAL A 43 12.24 10.47 3.53
C VAL A 43 10.86 10.89 3.00
N SER A 44 10.80 11.41 1.81
CA SER A 44 9.56 11.71 1.10
C SER A 44 8.95 10.45 0.49
N LEU A 45 7.65 10.49 0.17
CA LEU A 45 6.99 9.41 -0.55
C LEU A 45 7.65 9.16 -1.92
N ALA A 46 8.07 10.20 -2.63
CA ALA A 46 8.78 10.07 -3.89
C ALA A 46 10.13 9.33 -3.75
N GLU A 47 10.87 9.56 -2.67
CA GLU A 47 12.09 8.80 -2.36
C GLU A 47 11.77 7.34 -2.02
N ALA A 48 10.70 7.08 -1.26
CA ALA A 48 10.25 5.71 -0.98
C ALA A 48 9.85 4.97 -2.26
N ILE A 49 9.13 5.62 -3.19
CA ILE A 49 8.84 5.08 -4.53
C ILE A 49 10.14 4.71 -5.26
N ALA A 50 11.14 5.60 -5.26
CA ALA A 50 12.40 5.36 -5.95
C ALA A 50 13.20 4.20 -5.32
N VAL A 51 13.17 4.06 -4.01
CA VAL A 51 13.80 2.93 -3.28
C VAL A 51 13.12 1.62 -3.64
N ALA A 52 11.78 1.57 -3.61
CA ALA A 52 11.01 0.39 -3.94
C ALA A 52 11.21 -0.05 -5.41
N ALA A 53 11.19 0.88 -6.34
CA ALA A 53 11.44 0.60 -7.76
C ALA A 53 12.84 0.02 -8.03
N LYS A 54 13.82 0.31 -7.16
CA LYS A 54 15.19 -0.23 -7.27
C LYS A 54 15.34 -1.61 -6.63
N LYS A 55 14.44 -2.01 -5.72
CA LYS A 55 14.50 -3.33 -5.04
C LYS A 55 14.47 -4.47 -6.06
N HIS A 56 13.64 -4.34 -7.07
CA HIS A 56 13.53 -5.31 -8.15
C HIS A 56 13.67 -4.60 -9.50
N LYS A 57 14.54 -5.13 -10.37
CA LYS A 57 14.79 -4.53 -11.68
C LYS A 57 13.50 -4.47 -12.51
N ASN A 58 13.16 -3.30 -13.03
CA ASN A 58 11.95 -3.02 -13.83
C ASN A 58 10.62 -3.17 -13.07
N ALA A 59 10.63 -3.21 -11.74
CA ALA A 59 9.38 -3.21 -10.98
C ALA A 59 8.63 -1.88 -11.15
N LYS A 60 7.32 -1.98 -11.35
CA LYS A 60 6.42 -0.84 -11.32
C LYS A 60 5.85 -0.68 -9.91
N VAL A 61 5.92 0.51 -9.37
CA VAL A 61 5.30 0.81 -8.08
C VAL A 61 3.80 0.99 -8.27
N VAL A 62 3.00 0.27 -7.49
CA VAL A 62 1.53 0.21 -7.59
C VAL A 62 0.91 1.08 -6.52
N ASP A 63 1.42 0.98 -5.28
CA ASP A 63 0.92 1.69 -4.12
C ASP A 63 2.06 2.05 -3.17
N VAL A 64 1.96 3.21 -2.54
CA VAL A 64 2.81 3.66 -1.43
C VAL A 64 1.97 4.46 -0.45
N SER A 65 1.97 4.07 0.81
CA SER A 65 1.27 4.76 1.87
C SER A 65 2.12 4.89 3.12
N PHE A 66 2.07 6.06 3.76
CA PHE A 66 2.73 6.26 5.05
C PHE A 66 1.99 5.50 6.15
N ASP A 67 2.75 4.87 7.03
CA ASP A 67 2.24 4.15 8.19
C ASP A 67 3.05 4.51 9.44
N SER A 68 2.34 4.82 10.51
CA SER A 68 2.92 5.10 11.82
C SER A 68 2.48 4.11 12.90
N GLN A 69 1.85 3.00 12.51
CA GLN A 69 1.41 1.98 13.44
C GLN A 69 2.61 1.24 14.06
N GLY A 70 2.45 0.80 15.30
CA GLY A 70 3.52 0.09 16.01
C GLY A 70 4.73 0.96 16.43
N GLY A 71 4.65 2.29 16.24
CA GLY A 71 5.70 3.23 16.66
C GLY A 71 6.88 3.37 15.69
N GLN A 72 6.90 2.63 14.60
CA GLN A 72 7.86 2.80 13.52
C GLN A 72 7.22 3.63 12.40
N LEU A 73 7.93 4.65 11.94
CA LEU A 73 7.50 5.47 10.80
C LEU A 73 8.02 4.83 9.52
N ALA A 74 7.13 4.38 8.66
CA ALA A 74 7.48 3.70 7.43
C ALA A 74 6.52 4.05 6.29
N TYR A 75 6.95 3.80 5.07
CA TYR A 75 6.09 3.74 3.90
C TYR A 75 5.85 2.26 3.56
N LYS A 76 4.61 1.81 3.61
CA LYS A 76 4.21 0.53 3.00
C LYS A 76 4.27 0.71 1.49
N VAL A 77 4.81 -0.27 0.81
CA VAL A 77 5.04 -0.19 -0.62
C VAL A 77 4.59 -1.48 -1.29
N LYS A 78 3.85 -1.35 -2.39
CA LYS A 78 3.47 -2.44 -3.26
C LYS A 78 4.10 -2.23 -4.64
N THR A 79 4.80 -3.24 -5.17
CA THR A 79 5.39 -3.21 -6.51
C THR A 79 4.98 -4.43 -7.32
N TYR A 80 4.85 -4.25 -8.63
CA TYR A 80 4.53 -5.31 -9.59
C TYR A 80 5.69 -5.59 -10.51
N GLN A 81 6.07 -6.88 -10.62
CA GLN A 81 7.08 -7.37 -11.55
C GLN A 81 6.86 -8.87 -11.85
N ASP A 82 7.11 -9.27 -13.07
CA ASP A 82 7.18 -10.69 -13.50
C ASP A 82 5.98 -11.54 -12.99
N ASN A 83 4.76 -11.02 -13.16
CA ASN A 83 3.52 -11.66 -12.73
C ASN A 83 3.42 -11.92 -11.21
N SER A 84 4.11 -11.10 -10.41
CA SER A 84 4.09 -11.13 -8.96
C SER A 84 4.01 -9.72 -8.38
N VAL A 85 3.39 -9.60 -7.23
CA VAL A 85 3.37 -8.37 -6.42
C VAL A 85 4.27 -8.60 -5.21
N TRP A 86 5.20 -7.68 -4.99
CA TRP A 86 5.98 -7.60 -3.77
C TRP A 86 5.42 -6.48 -2.88
N GLU A 87 5.20 -6.81 -1.61
CA GLU A 87 4.80 -5.88 -0.57
C GLU A 87 5.90 -5.80 0.48
N GLY A 88 6.27 -4.58 0.84
CA GLY A 88 7.30 -4.34 1.84
C GLY A 88 7.17 -2.96 2.46
N ALA A 89 8.20 -2.55 3.18
CA ALA A 89 8.22 -1.25 3.83
C ALA A 89 9.56 -0.55 3.64
N VAL A 90 9.52 0.78 3.56
CA VAL A 90 10.69 1.66 3.54
C VAL A 90 10.65 2.51 4.81
N ASP A 91 11.72 2.50 5.57
CA ASP A 91 11.86 3.30 6.78
C ASP A 91 11.81 4.80 6.45
N ALA A 92 10.86 5.53 7.04
CA ALA A 92 10.61 6.93 6.72
C ALA A 92 11.67 7.90 7.29
N TRP A 93 12.65 7.39 8.02
CA TRP A 93 13.76 8.17 8.54
C TRP A 93 15.05 7.93 7.77
N THR A 94 15.36 6.67 7.45
CA THR A 94 16.63 6.26 6.82
C THR A 94 16.53 6.01 5.34
N GLY A 95 15.33 5.77 4.80
CA GLY A 95 15.09 5.36 3.42
C GLY A 95 15.49 3.91 3.12
N GLN A 96 15.76 3.08 4.13
CA GLN A 96 16.13 1.69 3.94
C GLN A 96 14.89 0.79 3.90
N ILE A 97 14.96 -0.27 3.11
CA ILE A 97 13.91 -1.30 3.11
C ILE A 97 13.96 -2.06 4.44
N ILE A 98 12.80 -2.25 5.04
CA ILE A 98 12.61 -2.97 6.30
C ILE A 98 12.29 -4.43 5.99
N GLY A 99 13.19 -5.34 6.39
CA GLY A 99 13.00 -6.78 6.17
C GLY A 99 13.00 -7.19 4.70
N ASP A 100 12.45 -8.37 4.43
CA ASP A 100 12.45 -8.95 3.07
C ASP A 100 11.16 -8.64 2.29
N GLY A 101 10.08 -8.29 3.00
CA GLY A 101 8.75 -8.16 2.43
C GLY A 101 8.12 -9.51 2.07
N THR A 102 7.00 -9.45 1.38
CA THR A 102 6.23 -10.63 0.93
C THR A 102 5.99 -10.56 -0.56
N THR A 103 6.16 -11.68 -1.26
CA THR A 103 5.88 -11.78 -2.70
C THR A 103 4.68 -12.69 -2.93
N THR A 104 3.68 -12.19 -3.64
CA THR A 104 2.43 -12.90 -3.96
C THR A 104 2.29 -13.00 -5.48
N PRO A 105 2.12 -14.22 -6.06
CA PRO A 105 1.80 -14.36 -7.47
C PRO A 105 0.45 -13.70 -7.81
N VAL A 106 0.34 -13.05 -8.96
CA VAL A 106 -0.91 -12.39 -9.44
C VAL A 106 -2.10 -13.35 -9.45
N SER A 107 -1.87 -14.64 -9.70
CA SER A 107 -2.95 -15.66 -9.67
C SER A 107 -3.63 -15.81 -8.30
N LYS A 108 -2.99 -15.36 -7.23
CA LYS A 108 -3.51 -15.42 -5.85
C LYS A 108 -4.08 -14.09 -5.35
N LEU A 109 -3.98 -13.04 -6.13
CA LEU A 109 -4.59 -11.75 -5.83
C LEU A 109 -6.11 -11.84 -5.98
N ASP A 110 -6.83 -10.97 -5.31
CA ASP A 110 -8.26 -10.79 -5.51
C ASP A 110 -8.57 -10.10 -6.86
N ASP A 111 -9.85 -9.93 -7.16
CA ASP A 111 -10.26 -9.40 -8.45
C ASP A 111 -10.03 -7.89 -8.54
N GLU A 112 -10.03 -7.16 -7.43
CA GLU A 112 -9.74 -5.74 -7.34
C GLU A 112 -8.27 -5.45 -7.63
N ASP A 113 -7.34 -6.10 -6.92
CA ASP A 113 -5.90 -6.02 -7.19
C ASP A 113 -5.57 -6.36 -8.67
N LYS A 114 -6.22 -7.39 -9.24
CA LYS A 114 -6.03 -7.75 -10.66
C LYS A 114 -6.50 -6.68 -11.61
N LEU A 115 -7.62 -6.02 -11.30
CA LEU A 115 -8.15 -4.92 -12.09
C LEU A 115 -7.22 -3.71 -12.08
N GLU A 116 -6.69 -3.36 -10.91
CA GLU A 116 -5.68 -2.31 -10.76
C GLU A 116 -4.42 -2.60 -11.59
N LEU A 117 -3.90 -3.82 -11.52
CA LEU A 117 -2.75 -4.23 -12.33
C LEU A 117 -3.02 -4.18 -13.82
N ALA A 118 -4.24 -4.52 -14.26
CA ALA A 118 -4.64 -4.36 -15.66
C ALA A 118 -4.68 -2.88 -16.09
N GLY A 119 -5.07 -2.00 -15.19
CA GLY A 119 -5.00 -0.54 -15.37
C GLY A 119 -3.55 -0.03 -15.46
N LEU A 120 -2.66 -0.53 -14.59
CA LEU A 120 -1.24 -0.20 -14.59
C LEU A 120 -0.55 -0.53 -15.93
N GLN A 121 -0.96 -1.61 -16.58
CA GLN A 121 -0.40 -1.99 -17.89
C GLN A 121 -0.77 -0.99 -19.00
N LYS A 122 -1.88 -0.27 -18.85
CA LYS A 122 -2.38 0.74 -19.80
C LYS A 122 -1.91 2.16 -19.45
N ALA A 123 -1.30 2.34 -18.27
CA ALA A 123 -0.85 3.63 -17.80
C ALA A 123 0.31 4.16 -18.68
N SER A 124 0.20 5.42 -19.10
CA SER A 124 1.24 6.13 -19.85
C SER A 124 2.18 6.92 -18.94
N ILE A 125 1.74 7.20 -17.71
CA ILE A 125 2.58 7.78 -16.65
C ILE A 125 2.71 6.81 -15.49
N ASP A 126 3.80 6.90 -14.76
CA ASP A 126 4.03 6.11 -13.55
C ASP A 126 3.52 6.83 -12.28
N LEU A 127 3.50 6.10 -11.17
CA LEU A 127 3.05 6.62 -9.88
C LEU A 127 3.91 7.79 -9.40
N ALA A 128 5.21 7.77 -9.67
CA ALA A 128 6.12 8.87 -9.31
C ALA A 128 5.74 10.17 -10.02
N THR A 129 5.42 10.09 -11.32
CA THR A 129 4.96 11.24 -12.11
C THR A 129 3.61 11.75 -11.62
N ALA A 130 2.66 10.86 -11.31
CA ALA A 130 1.36 11.24 -10.75
C ALA A 130 1.53 11.94 -9.40
N THR A 131 2.37 11.40 -8.51
CA THR A 131 2.69 11.98 -7.21
C THR A 131 3.26 13.39 -7.34
N ALA A 132 4.26 13.58 -8.21
CA ALA A 132 4.89 14.88 -8.41
C ALA A 132 3.88 15.95 -8.89
N ARG A 133 2.98 15.59 -9.81
CA ARG A 133 1.91 16.50 -10.28
C ARG A 133 0.93 16.88 -9.19
N ALA A 134 0.56 15.92 -8.33
CA ALA A 134 -0.32 16.17 -7.21
C ALA A 134 0.34 17.07 -6.15
N GLU A 135 1.62 16.85 -5.84
CA GLU A 135 2.39 17.69 -4.91
C GLU A 135 2.50 19.15 -5.40
N GLU A 136 2.79 19.33 -6.69
CA GLU A 136 2.81 20.66 -7.33
C GLU A 136 1.44 21.35 -7.21
N LYS A 137 0.36 20.64 -7.59
CA LYS A 137 -1.01 21.17 -7.56
C LYS A 137 -1.50 21.46 -6.15
N GLY A 138 -1.21 20.57 -5.19
CA GLY A 138 -1.63 20.67 -3.79
C GLY A 138 -0.72 21.55 -2.93
N SER A 139 0.42 21.99 -3.46
CA SER A 139 1.45 22.75 -2.72
C SER A 139 1.77 22.12 -1.36
N GLY A 140 1.98 20.79 -1.36
CA GLY A 140 2.21 19.99 -0.17
C GLY A 140 3.06 18.75 -0.44
N LYS A 141 3.03 17.80 0.50
CA LYS A 141 3.75 16.52 0.40
C LYS A 141 2.76 15.36 0.32
N ALA A 142 3.02 14.40 -0.53
CA ALA A 142 2.21 13.20 -0.64
C ALA A 142 2.43 12.30 0.57
N ILE A 143 1.32 11.90 1.24
CA ILE A 143 1.31 10.92 2.33
C ILE A 143 0.94 9.53 1.83
N SER A 144 0.17 9.46 0.75
CA SER A 144 -0.15 8.21 0.04
C SER A 144 -0.32 8.46 -1.45
N ALA A 145 -0.05 7.45 -2.25
CA ALA A 145 -0.30 7.42 -3.68
C ALA A 145 -0.48 5.96 -4.13
N GLY A 146 -1.53 5.67 -4.91
CA GLY A 146 -1.80 4.32 -5.38
C GLY A 146 -2.69 4.29 -6.61
N LEU A 147 -2.83 3.11 -7.18
CA LEU A 147 -3.87 2.80 -8.16
C LEU A 147 -5.16 2.47 -7.41
N GLU A 148 -6.26 3.01 -7.88
CA GLU A 148 -7.57 2.79 -7.30
C GLU A 148 -8.62 2.61 -8.40
N GLU A 149 -9.65 1.82 -8.12
CA GLU A 149 -10.84 1.77 -8.96
C GLU A 149 -11.85 2.81 -8.46
N THR A 150 -12.19 3.75 -9.32
CA THR A 150 -13.19 4.78 -9.01
C THR A 150 -14.22 4.86 -10.13
N ASN A 151 -15.48 4.50 -9.83
CA ASN A 151 -16.59 4.52 -10.78
C ASN A 151 -16.31 3.74 -12.08
N GLY A 152 -15.76 2.54 -11.99
CA GLY A 152 -15.43 1.67 -13.12
C GLY A 152 -14.19 2.08 -13.89
N ARG A 153 -13.36 2.98 -13.33
CA ARG A 153 -12.13 3.46 -13.96
C ARG A 153 -10.96 3.31 -13.01
N ILE A 154 -9.85 2.86 -13.53
CA ILE A 154 -8.59 2.86 -12.80
C ILE A 154 -7.98 4.25 -12.89
N VAL A 155 -7.59 4.79 -11.75
CA VAL A 155 -6.99 6.12 -11.58
C VAL A 155 -5.78 6.02 -10.64
N TYR A 156 -4.89 6.99 -10.67
CA TYR A 156 -4.00 7.24 -9.55
C TYR A 156 -4.73 8.16 -8.56
N GLU A 157 -4.76 7.75 -7.31
CA GLU A 157 -5.21 8.56 -6.22
C GLU A 157 -4.00 8.98 -5.37
N VAL A 158 -3.86 10.28 -5.13
CA VAL A 158 -2.75 10.83 -4.34
C VAL A 158 -3.30 11.74 -3.26
N THR A 159 -2.97 11.42 -2.00
CA THR A 159 -3.34 12.26 -0.86
C THR A 159 -2.18 13.17 -0.48
N ILE A 160 -2.42 14.46 -0.51
CA ILE A 160 -1.45 15.50 -0.19
C ILE A 160 -1.73 16.08 1.19
N VAL A 161 -0.69 16.21 2.01
CA VAL A 161 -0.70 16.95 3.27
C VAL A 161 -0.14 18.34 3.01
N SER A 162 -0.91 19.38 3.29
CA SER A 162 -0.50 20.77 3.23
C SER A 162 -1.04 21.53 4.43
N ARG A 163 -0.16 22.13 5.24
CA ARG A 163 -0.53 22.92 6.44
C ARG A 163 -1.43 22.16 7.42
N GLY A 164 -1.17 20.87 7.61
CA GLY A 164 -1.94 20.02 8.53
C GLY A 164 -3.30 19.55 8.00
N ALA A 165 -3.67 19.91 6.77
CA ALA A 165 -4.88 19.44 6.09
C ALA A 165 -4.53 18.47 4.96
N THR A 166 -5.45 17.59 4.61
CA THR A 166 -5.30 16.65 3.50
C THR A 166 -6.19 17.03 2.32
N THR A 167 -5.68 16.80 1.12
CA THR A 167 -6.43 16.94 -0.13
C THR A 167 -6.12 15.74 -1.02
N LYS A 168 -7.17 15.10 -1.53
CA LYS A 168 -7.08 13.95 -2.43
C LYS A 168 -7.12 14.43 -3.89
N PHE A 169 -6.19 13.96 -4.69
CA PHE A 169 -6.11 14.23 -6.13
C PHE A 169 -6.31 12.93 -6.90
N VAL A 170 -7.20 12.99 -7.89
CA VAL A 170 -7.47 11.88 -8.80
C VAL A 170 -6.81 12.21 -10.15
N ILE A 171 -5.91 11.35 -10.60
CA ILE A 171 -5.12 11.55 -11.81
C ILE A 171 -5.41 10.41 -12.79
N ASP A 172 -5.72 10.78 -14.01
CA ASP A 172 -5.91 9.80 -15.08
C ASP A 172 -4.55 9.19 -15.49
N PRO A 173 -4.35 7.86 -15.37
CA PRO A 173 -3.04 7.23 -15.60
C PRO A 173 -2.60 7.26 -17.07
N THR A 174 -3.52 7.48 -18.01
CA THR A 174 -3.21 7.56 -19.45
C THR A 174 -2.84 8.96 -19.89
N SER A 175 -3.61 9.97 -19.49
CA SER A 175 -3.35 11.36 -19.89
C SER A 175 -2.53 12.15 -18.87
N GLY A 176 -2.52 11.70 -17.61
CA GLY A 176 -1.91 12.41 -16.50
C GLY A 176 -2.67 13.67 -16.07
N LEU A 177 -3.92 13.84 -16.53
CA LEU A 177 -4.76 14.97 -16.14
C LEU A 177 -5.28 14.77 -14.72
N ILE A 178 -5.20 15.83 -13.92
CA ILE A 178 -5.80 15.91 -12.59
C ILE A 178 -7.26 16.34 -12.77
N LYS A 179 -8.17 15.62 -12.12
CA LYS A 179 -9.62 15.88 -12.13
C LYS A 179 -10.03 16.62 -10.89
#